data_9ab1ad37357bc6ab8ba0a44524743e83
#
_entry.id   9ab1ad37357bc6ab8ba0a44524743e83
#
_cell.length_a   1.000
_cell.length_b   1.000
_cell.length_c   1.000
_cell.angle_alpha   90.00
_cell.angle_beta   90.00
_cell.angle_gamma   90.00
#
_symmetry.space_group_name_H-M   'P 1'
#
loop_
_entity.id
_entity.type
_entity.pdbx_description
1 polymer ?
#
loop_
_entity_poly.entity_id
_entity_poly.type
_entity_poly.pdbx_seq_one_letter_code
_entity_poly.pdbx_strand_id
1 'polypeptide(L)'
;MSRQYFEDLIIDPPIANLTAVTATTETGLWNVAQYSPIHAFDAYKAPGKVYRLMAGGIWSTGASGTLTITPRVGTTTGGVTLGASIAQTVTPSITNEAWFMHSIWVVRTTGAPGANSTVMGTGVFNGGGAAATAASNNTVAFGGTSATADLSIETGIFIGWTLSVAGSVTPMWVTMQSLN
;
A
#
# COMPACT_ATOMS: atom_id res chain seq x y z
N MET A 1 7.44 33.97 -0.59
CA MET A 1 8.44 32.93 -0.29
C MET A 1 8.18 31.77 -1.26
N SER A 2 9.13 31.47 -2.13
CA SER A 2 9.06 30.30 -3.01
C SER A 2 9.25 29.05 -2.15
N ARG A 3 8.22 28.22 -2.01
CA ARG A 3 8.40 26.88 -1.45
C ARG A 3 9.16 26.08 -2.50
N GLN A 4 10.41 25.77 -2.26
CA GLN A 4 11.11 24.75 -3.01
C GLN A 4 10.48 23.41 -2.65
N TYR A 5 9.82 22.79 -3.62
CA TYR A 5 9.33 21.42 -3.48
C TYR A 5 10.52 20.50 -3.69
N PHE A 6 10.97 19.87 -2.63
CA PHE A 6 11.92 18.76 -2.74
C PHE A 6 11.12 17.46 -2.75
N GLU A 7 11.22 16.74 -3.83
CA GLU A 7 10.82 15.35 -3.87
C GLU A 7 11.99 14.54 -3.30
N ASP A 8 11.76 13.92 -2.15
CA ASP A 8 12.75 13.08 -1.50
C ASP A 8 12.38 11.61 -1.68
N LEU A 9 13.26 10.86 -2.34
CA LEU A 9 13.12 9.41 -2.44
C LEU A 9 13.51 8.82 -1.09
N ILE A 10 12.53 8.34 -0.35
CA ILE A 10 12.75 7.78 0.99
C ILE A 10 13.45 6.42 0.90
N ILE A 11 13.18 5.66 -0.16
CA ILE A 11 13.75 4.32 -0.36
C ILE A 11 13.98 4.03 -1.83
N ASP A 12 15.15 3.50 -2.13
CA ASP A 12 15.49 2.95 -3.43
C ASP A 12 14.69 1.68 -3.73
N PRO A 13 14.28 1.47 -4.98
CA PRO A 13 13.63 0.23 -5.38
C PRO A 13 14.53 -0.98 -5.10
N PRO A 14 13.98 -2.12 -4.66
CA PRO A 14 14.76 -3.34 -4.53
C PRO A 14 15.30 -3.79 -5.90
N ILE A 15 16.54 -4.27 -5.91
CA ILE A 15 17.20 -4.81 -7.12
C ILE A 15 16.82 -6.28 -7.40
N ALA A 16 16.10 -6.92 -6.49
CA ALA A 16 15.63 -8.31 -6.64
C ALA A 16 14.14 -8.38 -6.31
N ASN A 17 13.47 -9.40 -6.83
CA ASN A 17 12.09 -9.69 -6.48
C ASN A 17 11.94 -9.88 -4.97
N LEU A 18 10.89 -9.31 -4.41
CA LEU A 18 10.53 -9.57 -3.03
C LEU A 18 9.91 -10.97 -2.90
N THR A 19 9.74 -11.43 -1.68
CA THR A 19 9.13 -12.74 -1.42
C THR A 19 7.68 -12.75 -1.91
N ALA A 20 7.33 -13.80 -2.66
CA ALA A 20 5.96 -13.99 -3.11
C ALA A 20 5.01 -14.22 -1.93
N VAL A 21 3.90 -13.52 -1.92
CA VAL A 21 2.81 -13.71 -0.97
C VAL A 21 1.79 -14.67 -1.59
N THR A 22 1.54 -15.80 -0.93
CA THR A 22 0.61 -16.84 -1.38
C THR A 22 -0.54 -17.10 -0.41
N ALA A 23 -0.58 -16.35 0.69
CA ALA A 23 -1.57 -16.57 1.76
C ALA A 23 -2.97 -16.11 1.36
N THR A 24 -3.98 -16.85 1.82
CA THR A 24 -5.40 -16.45 1.73
C THR A 24 -5.86 -15.59 2.91
N THR A 25 -4.99 -15.37 3.89
CA THR A 25 -5.17 -14.41 4.98
C THR A 25 -4.43 -13.11 4.69
N GLU A 26 -4.82 -12.01 5.32
CA GLU A 26 -4.16 -10.73 5.13
C GLU A 26 -2.65 -10.83 5.43
N THR A 27 -1.85 -10.53 4.42
CA THR A 27 -0.39 -10.56 4.50
C THR A 27 0.18 -9.31 3.86
N GLY A 28 1.22 -8.73 4.45
CA GLY A 28 1.90 -7.57 3.87
C GLY A 28 2.62 -7.90 2.58
N LEU A 29 2.51 -7.02 1.60
CA LEU A 29 3.21 -7.16 0.33
C LEU A 29 4.73 -7.02 0.46
N TRP A 30 5.21 -6.32 1.50
CA TRP A 30 6.64 -6.09 1.76
C TRP A 30 6.89 -5.77 3.23
N ASN A 31 8.18 -5.74 3.59
CA ASN A 31 8.61 -5.27 4.90
C ASN A 31 8.48 -3.73 4.95
N VAL A 32 7.59 -3.21 5.78
CA VAL A 32 7.29 -1.79 5.90
C VAL A 32 8.49 -0.98 6.36
N ALA A 33 9.24 -1.45 7.34
CA ALA A 33 10.42 -0.75 7.84
C ALA A 33 11.52 -0.60 6.78
N GLN A 34 11.53 -1.50 5.81
CA GLN A 34 12.53 -1.50 4.74
C GLN A 34 12.06 -0.73 3.49
N TYR A 35 10.77 -0.79 3.13
CA TYR A 35 10.30 -0.32 1.83
C TYR A 35 9.25 0.78 1.85
N SER A 36 8.66 1.08 2.98
CA SER A 36 7.66 2.15 3.10
C SER A 36 7.63 2.81 4.49
N PRO A 37 8.79 3.08 5.10
CA PRO A 37 8.83 3.68 6.42
C PRO A 37 8.36 5.13 6.39
N ILE A 38 7.74 5.53 7.50
CA ILE A 38 7.57 6.93 7.89
C ILE A 38 8.44 7.11 9.13
N HIS A 39 9.59 7.75 8.96
CA HIS A 39 10.56 7.90 10.03
C HIS A 39 10.02 8.75 11.19
N ALA A 40 10.55 8.51 12.39
CA ALA A 40 10.14 9.18 13.61
C ALA A 40 10.52 10.68 13.67
N PHE A 41 11.25 11.21 12.70
CA PHE A 41 11.62 12.62 12.65
C PHE A 41 10.41 13.50 12.38
N ASP A 42 10.20 14.51 13.21
CA ASP A 42 9.05 15.42 13.16
C ASP A 42 8.79 16.05 11.78
N ALA A 43 9.86 16.31 11.01
CA ALA A 43 9.77 16.87 9.67
C ALA A 43 8.98 15.98 8.69
N TYR A 44 9.00 14.66 8.89
CA TYR A 44 8.30 13.70 8.03
C TYR A 44 6.86 13.42 8.45
N LYS A 45 6.46 13.86 9.64
CA LYS A 45 5.14 13.60 10.22
C LYS A 45 4.30 14.85 10.43
N ALA A 46 4.80 16.01 9.99
CA ALA A 46 4.06 17.26 10.13
C ALA A 46 2.71 17.22 9.40
N PRO A 47 1.66 17.87 9.93
CA PRO A 47 0.40 18.02 9.23
C PRO A 47 0.60 18.65 7.85
N GLY A 48 -0.05 18.07 6.84
CA GLY A 48 0.12 18.45 5.43
C GLY A 48 1.25 17.72 4.72
N LYS A 49 2.06 16.91 5.40
CA LYS A 49 3.07 16.08 4.75
C LYS A 49 2.41 15.06 3.85
N VAL A 50 2.90 14.95 2.62
CA VAL A 50 2.37 14.07 1.58
C VAL A 50 3.39 13.00 1.22
N TYR A 51 2.93 11.77 1.15
CA TYR A 51 3.71 10.62 0.70
C TYR A 51 3.08 10.02 -0.55
N ARG A 52 3.90 9.68 -1.51
CA ARG A 52 3.54 8.87 -2.67
C ARG A 52 4.18 7.51 -2.55
N LEU A 53 3.36 6.46 -2.63
CA LEU A 53 3.80 5.08 -2.62
C LEU A 53 3.44 4.45 -3.94
N MET A 54 4.41 3.87 -4.62
CA MET A 54 4.23 3.13 -5.86
C MET A 54 4.89 1.77 -5.73
N ALA A 55 4.25 0.77 -6.31
CA ALA A 55 4.79 -0.59 -6.34
C ALA A 55 4.30 -1.33 -7.58
N GLY A 56 5.00 -2.35 -7.96
CA GLY A 56 4.61 -3.21 -9.06
C GLY A 56 5.33 -4.55 -9.03
N GLY A 57 4.84 -5.46 -9.84
CA GLY A 57 5.36 -6.81 -9.89
C GLY A 57 4.51 -7.71 -10.77
N ILE A 58 4.46 -8.98 -10.42
CA ILE A 58 3.65 -9.99 -11.09
C ILE A 58 2.69 -10.66 -10.12
N TRP A 59 1.58 -11.17 -10.63
CA TRP A 59 0.62 -11.92 -9.86
C TRP A 59 -0.02 -13.06 -10.65
N SER A 60 -0.59 -14.01 -9.94
CA SER A 60 -1.27 -15.17 -10.50
C SER A 60 -2.51 -15.50 -9.69
N THR A 61 -3.55 -15.99 -10.35
CA THR A 61 -4.77 -16.52 -9.71
C THR A 61 -5.14 -17.86 -10.34
N GLY A 62 -5.49 -18.85 -9.52
CA GLY A 62 -5.92 -20.16 -10.04
C GLY A 62 -7.40 -20.18 -10.45
N ALA A 63 -8.24 -19.53 -9.69
CA ALA A 63 -9.69 -19.49 -9.88
C ALA A 63 -10.23 -18.06 -9.71
N SER A 64 -11.50 -17.87 -10.05
CA SER A 64 -12.20 -16.64 -9.71
C SER A 64 -12.34 -16.52 -8.20
N GLY A 65 -11.96 -15.39 -7.67
CA GLY A 65 -11.98 -15.10 -6.24
C GLY A 65 -12.14 -13.63 -5.97
N THR A 66 -11.93 -13.25 -4.72
CA THR A 66 -12.01 -11.85 -4.28
C THR A 66 -10.64 -11.38 -3.83
N LEU A 67 -10.17 -10.29 -4.43
CA LEU A 67 -8.99 -9.56 -3.98
C LEU A 67 -9.43 -8.46 -3.02
N THR A 68 -8.75 -8.37 -1.89
CA THR A 68 -8.92 -7.28 -0.93
C THR A 68 -7.57 -6.62 -0.68
N ILE A 69 -7.53 -5.31 -0.81
CA ILE A 69 -6.37 -4.47 -0.48
C ILE A 69 -6.71 -3.70 0.79
N THR A 70 -5.92 -3.88 1.83
CA THR A 70 -6.14 -3.24 3.13
C THR A 70 -4.94 -2.35 3.47
N PRO A 71 -5.00 -1.05 3.15
CA PRO A 71 -3.95 -0.13 3.57
C PRO A 71 -4.01 0.11 5.08
N ARG A 72 -2.84 0.16 5.72
CA ARG A 72 -2.71 0.42 7.17
C ARG A 72 -1.53 1.35 7.43
N VAL A 73 -1.58 2.05 8.54
CA VAL A 73 -0.41 2.68 9.18
C VAL A 73 0.08 1.78 10.30
N GLY A 74 1.33 1.42 10.26
CA GLY A 74 1.92 0.52 11.25
C GLY A 74 3.14 -0.21 10.70
N THR A 75 3.63 -1.18 11.45
CA THR A 75 4.78 -2.01 11.04
C THR A 75 4.36 -3.41 10.59
N THR A 76 3.12 -3.81 10.85
CA THR A 76 2.59 -5.16 10.60
C THR A 76 1.10 -5.10 10.27
N THR A 77 0.49 -6.24 9.97
CA THR A 77 -0.95 -6.42 9.77
C THR A 77 -1.82 -5.90 10.94
N GLY A 78 -1.26 -5.75 12.13
CA GLY A 78 -1.92 -5.15 13.30
C GLY A 78 -1.98 -3.63 13.28
N GLY A 79 -1.44 -2.96 12.27
CA GLY A 79 -1.49 -1.51 12.13
C GLY A 79 -2.92 -0.97 11.95
N VAL A 80 -3.09 0.33 12.18
CA VAL A 80 -4.38 1.02 12.04
C VAL A 80 -4.81 1.06 10.57
N THR A 81 -6.01 0.63 10.27
CA THR A 81 -6.56 0.65 8.91
C THR A 81 -6.74 2.08 8.40
N LEU A 82 -6.27 2.33 7.20
CA LEU A 82 -6.38 3.61 6.48
C LEU A 82 -7.62 3.64 5.58
N GLY A 83 -8.76 3.27 6.11
CA GLY A 83 -10.01 3.19 5.39
C GLY A 83 -10.54 1.75 5.25
N ALA A 84 -11.69 1.62 4.60
CA ALA A 84 -12.27 0.31 4.34
C ALA A 84 -11.48 -0.43 3.25
N SER A 85 -11.22 -1.71 3.49
CA SER A 85 -10.75 -2.58 2.42
C SER A 85 -11.87 -2.77 1.39
N ILE A 86 -11.48 -2.73 0.13
CA ILE A 86 -12.41 -2.97 -0.98
C ILE A 86 -12.18 -4.39 -1.47
N ALA A 87 -13.26 -5.17 -1.56
CA ALA A 87 -13.25 -6.50 -2.13
C ALA A 87 -13.63 -6.42 -3.61
N GLN A 88 -12.81 -6.96 -4.49
CA GLN A 88 -13.03 -6.96 -5.92
C GLN A 88 -12.93 -8.38 -6.48
N THR A 89 -13.92 -8.80 -7.25
CA THR A 89 -13.83 -10.07 -7.98
C THR A 89 -12.73 -9.98 -9.04
N VAL A 90 -11.84 -10.95 -9.03
CA VAL A 90 -10.71 -11.02 -9.96
C VAL A 90 -10.90 -12.08 -11.04
N THR A 91 -10.27 -11.85 -12.17
CA THR A 91 -10.26 -12.81 -13.30
C THR A 91 -9.58 -14.12 -12.87
N PRO A 92 -10.14 -15.28 -13.22
CA PRO A 92 -9.50 -16.57 -12.99
C PRO A 92 -8.33 -16.81 -13.97
N SER A 93 -7.47 -17.74 -13.60
CA SER A 93 -6.38 -18.26 -14.47
C SER A 93 -5.41 -17.17 -14.96
N ILE A 94 -5.16 -16.15 -14.13
CA ILE A 94 -4.08 -15.20 -14.36
C ILE A 94 -2.75 -15.90 -14.05
N THR A 95 -1.76 -15.76 -14.93
CA THR A 95 -0.44 -16.36 -14.75
C THR A 95 0.66 -15.35 -15.01
N ASN A 96 1.38 -14.97 -13.96
CA ASN A 96 2.52 -14.05 -14.01
C ASN A 96 2.23 -12.72 -14.75
N GLU A 97 1.01 -12.23 -14.64
CA GLU A 97 0.64 -10.94 -15.23
C GLU A 97 1.20 -9.77 -14.41
N ALA A 98 1.53 -8.71 -15.10
CA ALA A 98 2.03 -7.51 -14.44
C ALA A 98 0.94 -6.82 -13.63
N TRP A 99 1.30 -6.26 -12.49
CA TRP A 99 0.46 -5.37 -11.72
C TRP A 99 1.21 -4.09 -11.37
N PHE A 100 0.43 -3.04 -11.13
CA PHE A 100 0.91 -1.74 -10.69
C PHE A 100 0.01 -1.18 -9.60
N MET A 101 0.60 -0.53 -8.62
CA MET A 101 -0.12 0.19 -7.57
C MET A 101 0.47 1.59 -7.42
N HIS A 102 -0.43 2.56 -7.24
CA HIS A 102 -0.09 3.93 -6.92
C HIS A 102 -1.01 4.45 -5.83
N SER A 103 -0.46 5.11 -4.81
CA SER A 103 -1.24 5.71 -3.74
C SER A 103 -0.59 6.99 -3.21
N ILE A 104 -1.43 7.89 -2.70
CA ILE A 104 -1.03 9.15 -2.07
C ILE A 104 -1.62 9.19 -0.67
N TRP A 105 -0.80 9.54 0.31
CA TRP A 105 -1.12 9.59 1.72
C TRP A 105 -0.73 10.94 2.31
N VAL A 106 -1.61 11.52 3.11
CA VAL A 106 -1.43 12.84 3.72
C VAL A 106 -1.58 12.72 5.23
N VAL A 107 -0.61 13.23 5.98
CA VAL A 107 -0.74 13.42 7.42
C VAL A 107 -1.70 14.59 7.63
N ARG A 108 -2.86 14.33 8.24
CA ARG A 108 -3.89 15.35 8.48
C ARG A 108 -3.71 16.06 9.80
N THR A 109 -3.45 15.27 10.84
CA THR A 109 -3.19 15.80 12.18
C THR A 109 -2.07 15.03 12.83
N THR A 110 -1.31 15.69 13.66
CA THR A 110 -0.37 15.06 14.59
C THR A 110 -0.82 15.38 16.00
N GLY A 111 -0.89 14.36 16.85
CA GLY A 111 -1.26 14.49 18.25
C GLY A 111 -0.08 14.19 19.18
N ALA A 112 -0.35 14.18 20.47
CA ALA A 112 0.58 13.71 21.49
C ALA A 112 1.00 12.25 21.19
N PRO A 113 2.13 11.76 21.75
CA PRO A 113 2.51 10.35 21.64
C PRO A 113 1.36 9.40 21.95
N GLY A 114 1.27 8.31 21.19
CA GLY A 114 0.15 7.39 21.19
C GLY A 114 -0.76 7.57 19.97
N ALA A 115 -1.91 6.92 19.96
CA ALA A 115 -2.82 6.85 18.82
C ALA A 115 -3.64 8.15 18.63
N ASN A 116 -3.01 9.28 18.36
CA ASN A 116 -3.65 10.59 18.30
C ASN A 116 -3.48 11.33 16.97
N SER A 117 -2.87 10.69 15.98
CA SER A 117 -2.64 11.28 14.67
C SER A 117 -3.58 10.68 13.63
N THR A 118 -3.91 11.45 12.60
CA THR A 118 -4.72 10.96 11.48
C THR A 118 -3.96 11.03 10.16
N VAL A 119 -4.08 9.98 9.39
CA VAL A 119 -3.56 9.88 8.02
C VAL A 119 -4.74 9.63 7.08
N MET A 120 -4.76 10.30 5.97
CA MET A 120 -5.76 10.12 4.91
C MET A 120 -5.05 9.81 3.60
N GLY A 121 -5.63 8.93 2.82
CA GLY A 121 -5.08 8.68 1.50
C GLY A 121 -5.96 7.83 0.62
N THR A 122 -5.54 7.73 -0.62
CA THR A 122 -6.22 6.93 -1.63
C THR A 122 -5.19 6.34 -2.60
N GLY A 123 -5.55 5.24 -3.20
CA GLY A 123 -4.73 4.58 -4.20
C GLY A 123 -5.54 3.67 -5.10
N VAL A 124 -4.86 3.16 -6.08
CA VAL A 124 -5.37 2.17 -7.02
C VAL A 124 -4.35 1.07 -7.22
N PHE A 125 -4.83 -0.16 -7.17
CA PHE A 125 -4.14 -1.34 -7.68
C PHE A 125 -4.73 -1.64 -9.06
N ASN A 126 -3.87 -1.89 -10.03
CA ASN A 126 -4.27 -2.31 -11.37
C ASN A 126 -3.50 -3.59 -11.70
N GLY A 127 -4.21 -4.70 -11.75
CA GLY A 127 -3.68 -6.00 -12.13
C GLY A 127 -3.94 -6.27 -13.60
N GLY A 128 -2.88 -6.55 -14.36
CA GLY A 128 -3.00 -7.04 -15.73
C GLY A 128 -3.73 -8.38 -15.80
N GLY A 129 -4.16 -8.74 -16.98
CA GLY A 129 -4.83 -10.01 -17.30
C GLY A 129 -5.58 -9.87 -18.61
N ALA A 130 -5.14 -10.60 -19.63
CA ALA A 130 -5.69 -10.54 -20.99
C ALA A 130 -7.16 -10.97 -21.09
N ALA A 131 -7.70 -11.62 -20.07
CA ALA A 131 -9.06 -12.12 -20.01
C ALA A 131 -10.01 -11.24 -19.17
N ALA A 132 -9.63 -9.99 -18.87
CA ALA A 132 -10.52 -9.07 -18.18
C ALA A 132 -11.80 -8.87 -19.04
N THR A 133 -12.87 -9.54 -18.67
CA THR A 133 -14.21 -9.28 -19.22
C THR A 133 -14.81 -8.09 -18.47
N ALA A 134 -15.86 -7.49 -19.03
CA ALA A 134 -16.58 -6.39 -18.36
C ALA A 134 -17.12 -6.78 -16.95
N ALA A 135 -17.17 -8.07 -16.62
CA ALA A 135 -17.61 -8.58 -15.34
C ALA A 135 -16.46 -8.80 -14.33
N SER A 136 -15.20 -8.78 -14.76
CA SER A 136 -14.04 -8.95 -13.90
C SER A 136 -13.03 -7.84 -14.18
N ASN A 137 -13.00 -6.86 -13.31
CA ASN A 137 -12.06 -5.75 -13.37
C ASN A 137 -10.95 -5.98 -12.34
N ASN A 138 -9.71 -6.12 -12.81
CA ASN A 138 -8.56 -6.28 -11.94
C ASN A 138 -8.06 -4.95 -11.35
N THR A 139 -8.87 -3.92 -11.41
CA THR A 139 -8.58 -2.62 -10.82
C THR A 139 -9.30 -2.47 -9.49
N VAL A 140 -8.56 -2.24 -8.42
CA VAL A 140 -9.07 -2.08 -7.06
C VAL A 140 -8.71 -0.70 -6.55
N ALA A 141 -9.71 0.14 -6.31
CA ALA A 141 -9.50 1.39 -5.58
C ALA A 141 -9.50 1.13 -4.06
N PHE A 142 -8.62 1.80 -3.35
CA PHE A 142 -8.51 1.68 -1.89
C PHE A 142 -8.18 3.02 -1.25
N GLY A 143 -8.41 3.13 0.05
CA GLY A 143 -8.07 4.31 0.83
C GLY A 143 -9.19 4.79 1.73
N GLY A 144 -8.89 5.83 2.48
CA GLY A 144 -9.78 6.45 3.46
C GLY A 144 -8.98 7.27 4.47
N THR A 145 -9.56 7.42 5.66
CA THR A 145 -8.93 8.15 6.77
C THR A 145 -8.77 7.22 7.96
N SER A 146 -7.58 7.16 8.53
CA SER A 146 -7.39 6.45 9.80
C SER A 146 -8.12 7.18 10.92
N ALA A 147 -8.71 6.42 11.82
CA ALA A 147 -9.32 7.00 13.02
C ALA A 147 -8.23 7.54 13.96
N THR A 148 -7.21 6.74 14.22
CA THR A 148 -6.10 7.09 15.13
C THR A 148 -4.86 6.30 14.74
N ALA A 149 -3.74 6.98 14.56
CA ALA A 149 -2.45 6.35 14.29
C ALA A 149 -1.40 6.93 15.24
N ASP A 150 -0.45 6.13 15.67
CA ASP A 150 0.70 6.61 16.40
C ASP A 150 1.82 6.97 15.43
N LEU A 151 2.00 8.26 15.21
CA LEU A 151 3.09 8.79 14.40
C LEU A 151 4.28 9.24 15.26
N SER A 152 4.25 9.09 16.57
CA SER A 152 5.36 9.41 17.47
C SER A 152 6.49 8.37 17.42
N ILE A 153 6.18 7.17 16.96
CA ILE A 153 7.12 6.07 16.76
C ILE A 153 7.44 5.88 15.27
N GLU A 154 8.47 5.14 14.97
CA GLU A 154 8.72 4.69 13.60
C GLU A 154 7.57 3.80 13.14
N THR A 155 7.04 4.11 11.97
CA THR A 155 5.87 3.45 11.40
C THR A 155 6.00 3.41 9.88
N GLY A 156 4.96 3.08 9.16
CA GLY A 156 4.97 3.15 7.69
C GLY A 156 3.62 2.83 7.09
N ILE A 157 3.55 2.89 5.78
CA ILE A 157 2.37 2.49 5.02
C ILE A 157 2.47 0.99 4.71
N PHE A 158 1.61 0.24 5.35
CA PHE A 158 1.46 -1.19 5.13
C PHE A 158 0.35 -1.43 4.12
N ILE A 159 0.62 -2.28 3.14
CA ILE A 159 -0.40 -2.74 2.20
C ILE A 159 -0.65 -4.21 2.44
N GLY A 160 -1.77 -4.51 3.07
CA GLY A 160 -2.28 -5.86 3.25
C GLY A 160 -2.89 -6.37 1.96
N TRP A 161 -2.56 -7.59 1.62
CA TRP A 161 -3.09 -8.33 0.49
C TRP A 161 -3.86 -9.55 1.00
N THR A 162 -5.06 -9.76 0.49
CA THR A 162 -5.83 -10.97 0.73
C THR A 162 -6.45 -11.43 -0.57
N LEU A 163 -6.20 -12.66 -0.95
CA LEU A 163 -6.85 -13.30 -2.09
C LEU A 163 -7.64 -14.52 -1.59
N SER A 164 -8.96 -14.56 -1.82
CA SER A 164 -9.83 -15.61 -1.27
C SER A 164 -9.63 -17.00 -1.89
N VAL A 165 -8.81 -17.10 -2.93
CA VAL A 165 -8.48 -18.33 -3.65
C VAL A 165 -6.97 -18.50 -3.74
N ALA A 166 -6.52 -19.70 -4.11
CA ALA A 166 -5.10 -19.95 -4.34
C ALA A 166 -4.56 -19.01 -5.44
N GLY A 167 -3.46 -18.37 -5.15
CA GLY A 167 -2.79 -17.44 -6.05
C GLY A 167 -1.50 -16.93 -5.41
N SER A 168 -0.82 -16.03 -6.10
CA SER A 168 0.41 -15.41 -5.61
C SER A 168 0.53 -13.97 -6.08
N VAL A 169 1.19 -13.15 -5.30
CA VAL A 169 1.64 -11.82 -5.69
C VAL A 169 3.11 -11.66 -5.33
N THR A 170 3.91 -11.26 -6.29
CA THR A 170 5.35 -11.03 -6.10
C THR A 170 5.65 -9.58 -6.42
N PRO A 171 5.88 -8.73 -5.42
CA PRO A 171 6.39 -7.40 -5.67
C PRO A 171 7.81 -7.46 -6.23
N MET A 172 8.08 -6.69 -7.27
CA MET A 172 9.39 -6.60 -7.90
C MET A 172 10.07 -5.26 -7.62
N TRP A 173 9.27 -4.25 -7.33
CA TRP A 173 9.75 -2.93 -6.94
C TRP A 173 8.73 -2.22 -6.06
N VAL A 174 9.24 -1.41 -5.15
CA VAL A 174 8.49 -0.54 -4.25
C VAL A 174 9.26 0.76 -4.14
N THR A 175 8.60 1.89 -4.26
CA THR A 175 9.18 3.21 -4.02
C THR A 175 8.26 4.03 -3.13
N MET A 176 8.83 4.77 -2.23
CA MET A 176 8.12 5.73 -1.41
C MET A 176 8.82 7.08 -1.47
N GLN A 177 8.05 8.12 -1.72
CA GLN A 177 8.54 9.48 -1.89
C GLN A 177 7.80 10.42 -0.96
N SER A 178 8.53 11.37 -0.40
CA SER A 178 7.98 12.53 0.29
C SER A 178 7.86 13.67 -0.71
N LEU A 179 6.66 14.23 -0.87
CA LEU A 179 6.38 15.23 -1.91
C LEU A 179 6.48 16.69 -1.45
N ASN A 180 6.63 16.95 -0.14
CA ASN A 180 6.72 18.31 0.41
C ASN A 180 7.39 18.35 1.78
#